data_9e4c7a14842688af3bff93b25fe8e83c
#
_entry.id   9e4c7a14842688af3bff93b25fe8e83c
#
_cell.length_a   1.000
_cell.length_b   1.000
_cell.length_c   1.000
_cell.angle_alpha   90.00
_cell.angle_beta   90.00
_cell.angle_gamma   90.00
#
_symmetry.space_group_name_H-M   'P 1'
#
loop_
_entity.id
_entity.type
_entity.pdbx_description
1 polymer ?
#
loop_
_entity_poly.entity_id
_entity_poly.type
_entity_poly.pdbx_seq_one_letter_code
_entity_poly.pdbx_strand_id
1 'polypeptide(L)'
;MGTNAKMGERGVAALPLELNWGPEGQVFKLDAADFNATSLKVFGYDPTDANILLVREAMKRAKTLLIYRVNGGGTKASATVGGMTVTAKYGGTRGNAIKVAVITNVDDATKADVVTYLDDMVMDSQTVAKSGGAASLVTNDFVAFGTVATLTAATATALTGGTNATVNASKHTAALTAFEVETFNVIGYPGTVEDIKSLYAAFVKRLRDDEGKKIVGVLYGYVGDHMGLINVKNGVVLTNGTTVTGDQAVAWVTGASAGAEVNESLTNTAYDDAVDVDVKYTKSQFEAAIKAGEFVFYADYGKARVLTDINSLTTIGQNMSSDWTSNRVVRVMDGWANDVARIFGESYIGLVTNSDTGRQLFKADLVSLALQYQSIDAISNFKSDDITVQQGDGKRDVAVDCALQPNDSMEKLYMTVVVN
;
A
#
# COMPACT_ATOMS: atom_id res chain seq x y z
N MET A 1 -24.21 28.20 -0.40
CA MET A 1 -23.87 26.95 -1.13
C MET A 1 -23.66 25.92 -0.04
N GLY A 2 -24.45 24.85 0.02
CA GLY A 2 -24.20 23.76 0.96
C GLY A 2 -22.95 23.03 0.49
N THR A 3 -21.90 23.03 1.29
CA THR A 3 -20.75 22.19 1.04
C THR A 3 -21.15 20.74 1.25
N ASN A 4 -20.78 19.86 0.37
CA ASN A 4 -20.97 18.41 0.52
C ASN A 4 -19.86 17.87 1.45
N ALA A 5 -19.94 18.17 2.75
CA ALA A 5 -19.06 17.58 3.75
C ALA A 5 -19.32 16.06 3.77
N LYS A 6 -18.45 15.29 3.14
CA LYS A 6 -18.52 13.82 3.06
C LYS A 6 -17.29 13.22 3.71
N MET A 7 -17.46 12.02 4.24
CA MET A 7 -16.34 11.19 4.66
C MET A 7 -15.42 10.90 3.47
N GLY A 8 -14.11 10.92 3.71
CA GLY A 8 -13.10 10.54 2.73
C GLY A 8 -13.08 9.03 2.45
N GLU A 9 -12.63 8.68 1.26
CA GLU A 9 -12.45 7.27 0.91
C GLU A 9 -11.15 6.73 1.51
N ARG A 10 -11.17 5.45 1.88
CA ARG A 10 -10.03 4.68 2.38
C ARG A 10 -9.69 3.55 1.42
N GLY A 11 -8.55 2.92 1.63
CA GLY A 11 -8.14 1.75 0.88
C GLY A 11 -6.80 1.89 0.15
N VAL A 12 -6.08 3.01 0.34
CA VAL A 12 -4.80 3.25 -0.31
C VAL A 12 -3.66 2.81 0.60
N ALA A 13 -2.96 1.74 0.19
CA ALA A 13 -1.76 1.21 0.82
C ALA A 13 -0.51 1.67 0.07
N ALA A 14 0.63 1.79 0.75
CA ALA A 14 1.92 2.13 0.16
C ALA A 14 3.00 1.12 0.58
N LEU A 15 3.76 0.60 -0.38
CA LEU A 15 4.84 -0.36 -0.14
C LEU A 15 6.09 -0.02 -0.96
N PRO A 16 7.26 0.11 -0.31
CA PRO A 16 8.56 0.04 -0.96
C PRO A 16 8.90 -1.44 -1.19
N LEU A 17 9.11 -1.83 -2.43
CA LEU A 17 9.34 -3.24 -2.77
C LEU A 17 10.61 -3.44 -3.60
N GLU A 18 11.29 -4.56 -3.36
CA GLU A 18 12.30 -5.08 -4.27
C GLU A 18 11.60 -5.94 -5.33
N LEU A 19 11.71 -5.54 -6.59
CA LEU A 19 11.06 -6.19 -7.72
C LEU A 19 12.09 -6.49 -8.81
N ASN A 20 11.92 -7.61 -9.51
CA ASN A 20 12.80 -8.01 -10.59
C ASN A 20 12.48 -7.33 -11.93
N TRP A 21 11.36 -6.58 -11.97
CA TRP A 21 10.83 -5.88 -13.14
C TRP A 21 9.89 -4.75 -12.72
N GLY A 22 9.57 -3.84 -13.63
CA GLY A 22 8.55 -2.83 -13.45
C GLY A 22 9.10 -1.40 -13.37
N PRO A 23 8.21 -0.40 -13.27
CA PRO A 23 8.57 1.00 -13.20
C PRO A 23 9.59 1.29 -12.10
N GLU A 24 10.48 2.23 -12.35
CA GLU A 24 11.57 2.60 -11.44
C GLU A 24 11.71 4.11 -11.31
N GLY A 25 12.23 4.57 -10.16
CA GLY A 25 12.47 5.99 -9.88
C GLY A 25 11.23 6.84 -9.61
N GLN A 26 10.07 6.22 -9.49
CA GLN A 26 8.78 6.88 -9.22
C GLN A 26 7.84 5.96 -8.48
N VAL A 27 6.85 6.54 -7.81
CA VAL A 27 5.68 5.79 -7.32
C VAL A 27 4.78 5.45 -8.50
N PHE A 28 4.30 4.22 -8.55
CA PHE A 28 3.27 3.82 -9.49
C PHE A 28 2.08 3.19 -8.78
N LYS A 29 0.92 3.37 -9.34
CA LYS A 29 -0.36 2.98 -8.79
C LYS A 29 -0.83 1.66 -9.38
N LEU A 30 -1.39 0.78 -8.53
CA LEU A 30 -2.05 -0.45 -8.92
C LEU A 30 -3.41 -0.53 -8.22
N ASP A 31 -4.49 -0.57 -8.98
CA ASP A 31 -5.83 -0.77 -8.44
C ASP A 31 -6.15 -2.28 -8.38
N ALA A 32 -6.88 -2.70 -7.35
CA ALA A 32 -7.20 -4.11 -7.13
C ALA A 32 -7.95 -4.75 -8.31
N ALA A 33 -8.82 -3.99 -8.96
CA ALA A 33 -9.55 -4.46 -10.15
C ALA A 33 -8.63 -4.80 -11.32
N ASP A 34 -7.48 -4.12 -11.44
CA ASP A 34 -6.57 -4.26 -12.57
C ASP A 34 -5.42 -5.26 -12.30
N PHE A 35 -5.23 -5.68 -11.04
CA PHE A 35 -4.08 -6.49 -10.65
C PHE A 35 -3.92 -7.75 -11.51
N ASN A 36 -4.97 -8.54 -11.67
CA ASN A 36 -4.90 -9.79 -12.42
C ASN A 36 -4.63 -9.56 -13.93
N ALA A 37 -5.19 -8.50 -14.51
CA ALA A 37 -5.05 -8.22 -15.94
C ALA A 37 -3.70 -7.57 -16.28
N THR A 38 -3.09 -6.85 -15.34
CA THR A 38 -1.87 -6.05 -15.60
C THR A 38 -0.61 -6.63 -15.01
N SER A 39 -0.70 -7.61 -14.11
CA SER A 39 0.43 -8.18 -13.36
C SER A 39 1.60 -8.58 -14.26
N LEU A 40 1.34 -9.31 -15.33
CA LEU A 40 2.38 -9.78 -16.24
C LEU A 40 3.11 -8.61 -16.94
N LYS A 41 2.40 -7.54 -17.30
CA LYS A 41 2.98 -6.35 -17.94
C LYS A 41 3.76 -5.49 -16.96
N VAL A 42 3.23 -5.31 -15.74
CA VAL A 42 3.78 -4.42 -14.71
C VAL A 42 4.94 -5.07 -13.97
N PHE A 43 4.81 -6.34 -13.59
CA PHE A 43 5.78 -7.05 -12.74
C PHE A 43 6.57 -8.12 -13.51
N GLY A 44 6.15 -8.48 -14.72
CA GLY A 44 6.74 -9.57 -15.50
C GLY A 44 6.35 -10.96 -14.99
N TYR A 45 5.39 -11.09 -14.10
CA TYR A 45 4.97 -12.32 -13.45
C TYR A 45 3.45 -12.45 -13.41
N ASP A 46 2.96 -13.69 -13.41
CA ASP A 46 1.56 -14.01 -13.15
C ASP A 46 1.18 -13.59 -11.72
N PRO A 47 -0.10 -13.20 -11.45
CA PRO A 47 -0.55 -12.80 -10.12
C PRO A 47 -0.28 -13.81 -9.00
N THR A 48 -0.17 -15.08 -9.34
CA THR A 48 0.08 -16.19 -8.39
C THR A 48 1.57 -16.46 -8.13
N ASP A 49 2.47 -15.83 -8.88
CA ASP A 49 3.91 -16.07 -8.79
C ASP A 49 4.49 -15.64 -7.43
N ALA A 50 5.47 -16.42 -6.95
CA ALA A 50 6.14 -16.16 -5.67
C ALA A 50 6.98 -14.86 -5.67
N ASN A 51 7.47 -14.40 -6.83
CA ASN A 51 8.27 -13.19 -6.96
C ASN A 51 7.46 -11.91 -6.67
N ILE A 52 6.14 -11.99 -6.70
CA ILE A 52 5.23 -10.86 -6.38
C ILE A 52 4.32 -11.17 -5.19
N LEU A 53 4.75 -12.08 -4.30
CA LEU A 53 4.01 -12.47 -3.10
C LEU A 53 3.54 -11.25 -2.31
N LEU A 54 4.42 -10.28 -2.03
CA LEU A 54 4.10 -9.10 -1.22
C LEU A 54 3.05 -8.20 -1.88
N VAL A 55 3.10 -8.06 -3.21
CA VAL A 55 2.07 -7.33 -3.96
C VAL A 55 0.73 -8.04 -3.81
N ARG A 56 0.70 -9.36 -4.02
CA ARG A 56 -0.50 -10.19 -3.90
C ARG A 56 -1.10 -10.10 -2.49
N GLU A 57 -0.28 -10.23 -1.45
CA GLU A 57 -0.74 -10.19 -0.07
C GLU A 57 -1.36 -8.82 0.28
N ALA A 58 -0.77 -7.71 -0.14
CA ALA A 58 -1.34 -6.38 0.06
C ALA A 58 -2.66 -6.19 -0.70
N MET A 59 -2.72 -6.67 -1.96
CA MET A 59 -3.88 -6.51 -2.84
C MET A 59 -5.09 -7.36 -2.44
N LYS A 60 -4.95 -8.33 -1.53
CA LYS A 60 -6.08 -9.07 -0.97
C LYS A 60 -7.09 -8.16 -0.24
N ARG A 61 -6.63 -7.03 0.30
CA ARG A 61 -7.43 -6.12 1.13
C ARG A 61 -7.35 -4.65 0.73
N ALA A 62 -6.28 -4.20 0.09
CA ALA A 62 -6.17 -2.83 -0.40
C ALA A 62 -7.05 -2.61 -1.63
N LYS A 63 -7.69 -1.44 -1.73
CA LYS A 63 -8.37 -0.98 -2.96
C LYS A 63 -7.33 -0.54 -4.00
N THR A 64 -6.29 0.14 -3.53
CA THR A 64 -5.20 0.69 -4.33
C THR A 64 -3.89 0.47 -3.60
N LEU A 65 -2.86 0.07 -4.33
CA LEU A 65 -1.49 -0.06 -3.85
C LEU A 65 -0.58 0.92 -4.59
N LEU A 66 0.06 1.80 -3.84
CA LEU A 66 1.15 2.64 -4.29
C LEU A 66 2.47 1.90 -4.09
N ILE A 67 3.23 1.72 -5.15
CA ILE A 67 4.46 0.95 -5.10
C ILE A 67 5.64 1.84 -5.52
N TYR A 68 6.72 1.79 -4.75
CA TYR A 68 8.02 2.31 -5.15
C TYR A 68 9.02 1.16 -5.23
N ARG A 69 9.63 0.96 -6.40
CA ARG A 69 10.64 -0.08 -6.60
C ARG A 69 11.99 0.39 -6.07
N VAL A 70 12.41 -0.09 -4.88
CA VAL A 70 13.63 0.36 -4.19
C VAL A 70 14.93 -0.16 -4.83
N ASN A 71 14.90 -1.31 -5.53
CA ASN A 71 16.03 -1.85 -6.28
C ASN A 71 16.00 -1.47 -7.78
N GLY A 72 15.30 -0.37 -8.12
CA GLY A 72 15.32 0.22 -9.46
C GLY A 72 16.66 0.88 -9.82
N GLY A 73 16.92 1.09 -11.12
CA GLY A 73 18.16 1.64 -11.65
C GLY A 73 19.24 0.58 -11.90
N GLY A 74 18.84 -0.70 -11.99
CA GLY A 74 19.72 -1.77 -12.46
C GLY A 74 19.94 -1.75 -13.97
N THR A 75 20.78 -2.66 -14.47
CA THR A 75 21.08 -2.75 -15.90
C THR A 75 19.89 -3.38 -16.65
N LYS A 76 19.58 -2.82 -17.82
CA LYS A 76 18.60 -3.39 -18.74
C LYS A 76 19.22 -4.56 -19.52
N ALA A 77 18.51 -5.68 -19.61
CA ALA A 77 18.90 -6.79 -20.49
C ALA A 77 18.84 -6.34 -21.97
N SER A 78 19.77 -6.78 -22.78
CA SER A 78 19.80 -6.47 -24.21
C SER A 78 20.40 -7.59 -25.04
N ALA A 79 20.09 -7.60 -26.32
CA ALA A 79 20.71 -8.51 -27.32
C ALA A 79 20.65 -7.89 -28.71
N THR A 80 21.51 -8.35 -29.61
CA THR A 80 21.40 -8.06 -31.06
C THR A 80 20.58 -9.17 -31.70
N VAL A 81 19.43 -8.82 -32.28
CA VAL A 81 18.49 -9.76 -32.91
C VAL A 81 18.14 -9.26 -34.29
N GLY A 82 18.37 -10.08 -35.32
CA GLY A 82 18.11 -9.69 -36.71
C GLY A 82 18.88 -8.45 -37.20
N GLY A 83 20.03 -8.16 -36.56
CA GLY A 83 20.87 -7.01 -36.83
C GLY A 83 20.50 -5.75 -36.01
N MET A 84 19.37 -5.71 -35.33
CA MET A 84 18.97 -4.59 -34.46
C MET A 84 19.30 -4.87 -32.99
N THR A 85 19.56 -3.82 -32.22
CA THR A 85 19.65 -3.91 -30.77
C THR A 85 18.25 -3.93 -30.18
N VAL A 86 17.94 -4.94 -29.35
CA VAL A 86 16.71 -5.00 -28.56
C VAL A 86 17.07 -4.84 -27.11
N THR A 87 16.37 -3.94 -26.42
CA THR A 87 16.66 -3.59 -25.03
C THR A 87 15.38 -3.75 -24.18
N ALA A 88 15.51 -4.39 -23.03
CA ALA A 88 14.42 -4.53 -22.07
C ALA A 88 13.90 -3.13 -21.63
N LYS A 89 12.60 -3.02 -21.45
CA LYS A 89 11.94 -1.75 -21.06
C LYS A 89 12.45 -1.25 -19.70
N TYR A 90 12.62 -2.16 -18.74
CA TYR A 90 13.10 -1.86 -17.38
C TYR A 90 14.42 -2.58 -17.09
N GLY A 91 15.23 -2.04 -16.18
CA GLY A 91 16.33 -2.75 -15.56
C GLY A 91 15.80 -3.88 -14.66
N GLY A 92 16.59 -4.92 -14.48
CA GLY A 92 16.22 -6.03 -13.60
C GLY A 92 16.51 -7.41 -14.19
N THR A 93 16.58 -8.38 -13.29
CA THR A 93 16.92 -9.77 -13.67
C THR A 93 15.84 -10.43 -14.54
N ARG A 94 14.58 -10.00 -14.41
CA ARG A 94 13.45 -10.51 -15.20
C ARG A 94 13.60 -10.23 -16.70
N GLY A 95 14.29 -9.15 -17.07
CA GLY A 95 14.59 -8.84 -18.46
C GLY A 95 15.37 -9.96 -19.20
N ASN A 96 16.12 -10.78 -18.46
CA ASN A 96 16.86 -11.91 -19.03
C ASN A 96 15.97 -13.08 -19.50
N ALA A 97 14.72 -13.13 -19.07
CA ALA A 97 13.74 -14.13 -19.53
C ALA A 97 13.00 -13.72 -20.82
N ILE A 98 13.23 -12.50 -21.29
CA ILE A 98 12.65 -12.01 -22.54
C ILE A 98 13.45 -12.57 -23.72
N LYS A 99 12.76 -13.07 -24.75
CA LYS A 99 13.37 -13.48 -26.02
C LYS A 99 12.71 -12.72 -27.15
N VAL A 100 13.48 -12.44 -28.21
CA VAL A 100 12.94 -11.85 -29.43
C VAL A 100 13.38 -12.68 -30.63
N ALA A 101 12.48 -12.91 -31.58
CA ALA A 101 12.75 -13.56 -32.86
C ALA A 101 12.41 -12.63 -34.02
N VAL A 102 13.11 -12.78 -35.14
CA VAL A 102 12.76 -12.17 -36.42
C VAL A 102 12.49 -13.29 -37.41
N ILE A 103 11.23 -13.48 -37.76
CA ILE A 103 10.77 -14.59 -38.59
C ILE A 103 10.38 -14.03 -39.97
N THR A 104 10.78 -14.66 -41.07
CA THR A 104 10.28 -14.28 -42.38
C THR A 104 8.76 -14.46 -42.41
N ASN A 105 8.01 -13.42 -42.78
CA ASN A 105 6.57 -13.53 -42.87
C ASN A 105 6.16 -14.57 -43.91
N VAL A 106 5.15 -15.39 -43.60
CA VAL A 106 4.76 -16.55 -44.42
C VAL A 106 4.06 -16.12 -45.73
N ASP A 107 3.30 -15.01 -45.66
CA ASP A 107 2.51 -14.52 -46.80
C ASP A 107 3.30 -13.56 -47.68
N ASP A 108 4.33 -12.89 -47.16
CA ASP A 108 5.13 -11.89 -47.85
C ASP A 108 6.60 -11.99 -47.42
N ALA A 109 7.43 -12.62 -48.24
CA ALA A 109 8.85 -12.83 -47.97
C ALA A 109 9.68 -11.51 -47.87
N THR A 110 9.11 -10.35 -48.29
CA THR A 110 9.72 -9.02 -48.15
C THR A 110 9.51 -8.45 -46.74
N LYS A 111 8.64 -9.06 -45.93
CA LYS A 111 8.32 -8.69 -44.54
C LYS A 111 8.90 -9.66 -43.55
N ALA A 112 8.98 -9.21 -42.32
CA ALA A 112 9.35 -10.00 -41.15
C ALA A 112 8.37 -9.79 -40.02
N ASP A 113 8.09 -10.85 -39.27
CA ASP A 113 7.38 -10.84 -38.01
C ASP A 113 8.40 -10.77 -36.89
N VAL A 114 8.38 -9.67 -36.13
CA VAL A 114 9.22 -9.48 -34.93
C VAL A 114 8.38 -9.88 -33.73
N VAL A 115 8.75 -11.01 -33.12
CA VAL A 115 7.95 -11.63 -32.05
C VAL A 115 8.71 -11.51 -30.74
N THR A 116 8.04 -10.94 -29.72
CA THR A 116 8.53 -10.83 -28.34
C THR A 116 7.93 -11.95 -27.50
N TYR A 117 8.77 -12.66 -26.77
CA TYR A 117 8.39 -13.73 -25.86
C TYR A 117 8.81 -13.39 -24.42
N LEU A 118 8.03 -13.86 -23.45
CA LEU A 118 8.40 -13.93 -22.04
C LEU A 118 8.11 -15.35 -21.55
N ASP A 119 9.11 -16.06 -21.00
CA ASP A 119 9.01 -17.48 -20.63
C ASP A 119 8.41 -18.35 -21.76
N ASP A 120 8.86 -18.13 -22.98
CA ASP A 120 8.41 -18.80 -24.19
C ASP A 120 6.95 -18.56 -24.62
N MET A 121 6.21 -17.70 -23.91
CA MET A 121 4.88 -17.24 -24.32
C MET A 121 4.99 -16.00 -25.22
N VAL A 122 4.22 -15.96 -26.30
CA VAL A 122 4.16 -14.77 -27.18
C VAL A 122 3.46 -13.63 -26.46
N MET A 123 4.18 -12.52 -26.29
CA MET A 123 3.66 -11.29 -25.66
C MET A 123 3.26 -10.24 -26.69
N ASP A 124 3.98 -10.18 -27.83
CA ASP A 124 3.74 -9.22 -28.89
C ASP A 124 4.27 -9.77 -30.21
N SER A 125 3.65 -9.38 -31.32
CA SER A 125 4.09 -9.69 -32.67
C SER A 125 3.81 -8.53 -33.60
N GLN A 126 4.85 -8.02 -34.28
CA GLN A 126 4.77 -6.89 -35.19
C GLN A 126 5.29 -7.26 -36.58
N THR A 127 4.47 -7.11 -37.63
CA THR A 127 4.87 -7.36 -39.01
C THR A 127 5.36 -6.06 -39.65
N VAL A 128 6.62 -6.05 -40.10
CA VAL A 128 7.26 -4.89 -40.75
C VAL A 128 8.03 -5.30 -41.99
N ALA A 129 8.34 -4.36 -42.86
CA ALA A 129 9.19 -4.61 -44.03
C ALA A 129 10.61 -5.00 -43.57
N LYS A 130 11.27 -5.93 -44.24
CA LYS A 130 12.66 -6.28 -43.92
C LYS A 130 13.61 -5.12 -44.19
N SER A 131 13.44 -4.40 -45.27
CA SER A 131 14.24 -3.21 -45.61
C SER A 131 13.63 -1.96 -45.02
N GLY A 132 14.35 -1.28 -44.11
CA GLY A 132 13.91 -0.06 -43.44
C GLY A 132 12.83 -0.24 -42.40
N GLY A 133 12.22 -1.43 -42.29
CA GLY A 133 11.06 -1.66 -41.41
C GLY A 133 11.35 -1.66 -39.91
N ALA A 134 12.60 -1.84 -39.52
CA ALA A 134 12.97 -1.75 -38.11
C ALA A 134 12.62 -0.39 -37.47
N ALA A 135 12.64 0.70 -38.25
CA ALA A 135 12.23 2.04 -37.79
C ALA A 135 10.72 2.17 -37.54
N SER A 136 9.91 1.23 -38.05
CA SER A 136 8.45 1.20 -37.85
C SER A 136 8.04 0.34 -36.65
N LEU A 137 8.98 -0.36 -36.00
CA LEU A 137 8.70 -1.13 -34.78
C LEU A 137 8.33 -0.19 -33.63
N VAL A 138 7.27 -0.52 -32.94
CA VAL A 138 6.79 0.23 -31.75
C VAL A 138 7.27 -0.47 -30.50
N THR A 139 7.84 0.29 -29.57
CA THR A 139 8.15 -0.20 -28.21
C THR A 139 6.90 -0.81 -27.58
N ASN A 140 7.02 -2.04 -27.11
CA ASN A 140 5.93 -2.74 -26.44
C ASN A 140 6.08 -2.70 -24.89
N ASP A 141 5.29 -3.50 -24.17
CA ASP A 141 5.33 -3.54 -22.70
C ASP A 141 6.65 -4.12 -22.14
N PHE A 142 7.45 -4.80 -22.98
CA PHE A 142 8.63 -5.56 -22.54
C PHE A 142 9.94 -5.04 -23.12
N VAL A 143 9.95 -4.59 -24.39
CA VAL A 143 11.18 -4.21 -25.07
C VAL A 143 11.03 -2.93 -25.91
N ALA A 144 12.16 -2.25 -26.06
CA ALA A 144 12.38 -1.23 -27.07
C ALA A 144 13.28 -1.79 -28.17
N PHE A 145 12.96 -1.42 -29.43
CA PHE A 145 13.67 -1.86 -30.61
C PHE A 145 14.59 -0.75 -31.14
N GLY A 146 15.83 -1.13 -31.45
CA GLY A 146 16.75 -0.27 -32.18
C GLY A 146 16.49 -0.33 -33.68
N THR A 147 17.20 0.48 -34.44
CA THR A 147 17.09 0.55 -35.89
C THR A 147 18.17 -0.26 -36.57
N VAL A 148 17.83 -0.82 -37.73
CA VAL A 148 18.75 -1.46 -38.67
C VAL A 148 18.25 -1.26 -40.09
N ALA A 149 19.17 -1.15 -41.06
CA ALA A 149 18.79 -0.93 -42.48
C ALA A 149 18.00 -2.11 -43.03
N THR A 150 18.37 -3.35 -42.68
CA THR A 150 17.70 -4.56 -43.13
C THR A 150 17.61 -5.55 -42.00
N LEU A 151 16.40 -6.01 -41.70
CA LEU A 151 16.15 -7.09 -40.73
C LEU A 151 16.54 -8.43 -41.34
N THR A 152 17.36 -9.20 -40.65
CA THR A 152 17.71 -10.57 -40.99
C THR A 152 16.96 -11.55 -40.09
N ALA A 153 16.61 -12.72 -40.64
CA ALA A 153 15.94 -13.74 -39.84
C ALA A 153 16.85 -14.18 -38.68
N ALA A 154 16.25 -14.26 -37.50
CA ALA A 154 16.91 -14.69 -36.27
C ALA A 154 15.96 -15.53 -35.42
N THR A 155 16.48 -16.65 -34.91
CA THR A 155 15.74 -17.48 -33.94
C THR A 155 15.51 -16.72 -32.65
N ALA A 156 14.58 -17.19 -31.80
CA ALA A 156 14.31 -16.62 -30.50
C ALA A 156 15.60 -16.49 -29.66
N THR A 157 16.09 -15.25 -29.55
CA THR A 157 17.35 -14.90 -28.88
C THR A 157 17.02 -14.25 -27.55
N ALA A 158 17.56 -14.79 -26.46
CA ALA A 158 17.35 -14.24 -25.12
C ALA A 158 18.13 -12.93 -24.93
N LEU A 159 17.50 -11.96 -24.27
CA LEU A 159 18.19 -10.78 -23.77
C LEU A 159 19.06 -11.18 -22.56
N THR A 160 20.16 -10.52 -22.36
CA THR A 160 21.13 -10.82 -21.29
C THR A 160 21.65 -9.55 -20.61
N GLY A 161 22.32 -9.71 -19.46
CA GLY A 161 22.95 -8.61 -18.73
C GLY A 161 22.00 -7.76 -17.87
N GLY A 162 20.74 -8.18 -17.73
CA GLY A 162 19.80 -7.52 -16.83
C GLY A 162 20.13 -7.77 -15.35
N THR A 163 20.21 -6.73 -14.55
CA THR A 163 20.51 -6.80 -13.11
C THR A 163 19.61 -5.87 -12.30
N ASN A 164 19.34 -6.23 -11.06
CA ASN A 164 18.75 -5.32 -10.08
C ASN A 164 19.82 -4.41 -9.48
N ALA A 165 19.46 -3.19 -9.11
CA ALA A 165 20.37 -2.35 -8.31
C ALA A 165 20.40 -2.82 -6.86
N THR A 166 21.52 -2.55 -6.18
CA THR A 166 21.67 -2.81 -4.75
C THR A 166 20.80 -1.83 -3.94
N VAL A 167 20.10 -2.37 -2.95
CA VAL A 167 19.29 -1.58 -2.02
C VAL A 167 20.13 -1.13 -0.83
N ASN A 168 19.93 0.11 -0.41
CA ASN A 168 20.55 0.72 0.75
C ASN A 168 19.62 1.80 1.33
N ALA A 169 20.02 2.44 2.44
CA ALA A 169 19.21 3.46 3.10
C ALA A 169 18.83 4.63 2.19
N SER A 170 19.73 5.06 1.27
CA SER A 170 19.42 6.18 0.36
C SER A 170 18.30 5.83 -0.63
N LYS A 171 18.15 4.56 -1.03
CA LYS A 171 17.04 4.10 -1.87
C LYS A 171 15.71 4.16 -1.12
N HIS A 172 15.70 3.81 0.17
CA HIS A 172 14.52 3.96 1.02
C HIS A 172 14.18 5.42 1.30
N THR A 173 15.18 6.29 1.50
CA THR A 173 14.95 7.74 1.61
C THR A 173 14.31 8.30 0.33
N ALA A 174 14.79 7.89 -0.85
CA ALA A 174 14.18 8.29 -2.12
C ALA A 174 12.73 7.79 -2.26
N ALA A 175 12.45 6.56 -1.80
CA ALA A 175 11.08 6.03 -1.77
C ALA A 175 10.17 6.86 -0.85
N LEU A 176 10.62 7.19 0.37
CA LEU A 176 9.85 8.01 1.31
C LEU A 176 9.59 9.42 0.77
N THR A 177 10.59 10.06 0.15
CA THR A 177 10.41 11.35 -0.53
C THR A 177 9.37 11.27 -1.65
N ALA A 178 9.37 10.18 -2.41
CA ALA A 178 8.38 9.97 -3.47
C ALA A 178 6.97 9.70 -2.91
N PHE A 179 6.84 8.97 -1.79
CA PHE A 179 5.56 8.75 -1.12
C PHE A 179 5.01 10.00 -0.42
N GLU A 180 5.86 10.93 0.01
CA GLU A 180 5.45 12.12 0.78
C GLU A 180 4.45 13.01 0.03
N VAL A 181 4.58 13.06 -1.30
CA VAL A 181 3.69 13.85 -2.19
C VAL A 181 2.41 13.09 -2.56
N GLU A 182 2.32 11.83 -2.21
CA GLU A 182 1.15 11.00 -2.49
C GLU A 182 0.14 11.01 -1.34
N THR A 183 -1.10 10.64 -1.65
CA THR A 183 -2.15 10.45 -0.64
C THR A 183 -2.37 8.96 -0.41
N PHE A 184 -2.15 8.49 0.81
CA PHE A 184 -2.37 7.10 1.22
C PHE A 184 -2.76 7.01 2.70
N ASN A 185 -3.32 5.88 3.10
CA ASN A 185 -3.75 5.64 4.48
C ASN A 185 -2.69 4.93 5.32
N VAL A 186 -2.01 3.95 4.73
CA VAL A 186 -1.08 3.08 5.45
C VAL A 186 0.16 2.84 4.60
N ILE A 187 1.35 2.91 5.22
CA ILE A 187 2.62 2.53 4.61
C ILE A 187 3.24 1.36 5.37
N GLY A 188 3.67 0.30 4.67
CA GLY A 188 4.38 -0.83 5.26
C GLY A 188 5.82 -0.92 4.80
N TYR A 189 6.70 -1.43 5.66
CA TYR A 189 8.05 -1.85 5.25
C TYR A 189 8.22 -3.36 5.53
N PRO A 190 8.08 -4.22 4.51
CA PRO A 190 8.19 -5.68 4.64
C PRO A 190 9.66 -6.14 4.66
N GLY A 191 10.45 -5.64 5.63
CA GLY A 191 11.86 -5.95 5.77
C GLY A 191 12.31 -6.03 7.22
N THR A 192 13.52 -6.58 7.43
CA THR A 192 14.05 -6.89 8.75
C THR A 192 15.15 -5.94 9.23
N VAL A 193 15.64 -5.03 8.36
CA VAL A 193 16.76 -4.13 8.68
C VAL A 193 16.31 -3.03 9.64
N GLU A 194 16.88 -3.00 10.84
CA GLU A 194 16.43 -2.14 11.94
C GLU A 194 16.55 -0.64 11.65
N ASP A 195 17.66 -0.22 11.04
CA ASP A 195 17.87 1.18 10.65
C ASP A 195 16.80 1.64 9.62
N ILE A 196 16.40 0.76 8.74
CA ILE A 196 15.35 1.06 7.76
C ILE A 196 13.98 1.12 8.44
N LYS A 197 13.66 0.21 9.37
CA LYS A 197 12.42 0.29 10.17
C LYS A 197 12.35 1.63 10.91
N SER A 198 13.46 2.04 11.54
CA SER A 198 13.56 3.33 12.24
C SER A 198 13.31 4.51 11.30
N LEU A 199 13.81 4.45 10.07
CA LEU A 199 13.57 5.48 9.04
C LEU A 199 12.08 5.61 8.70
N TYR A 200 11.37 4.47 8.48
CA TYR A 200 9.92 4.48 8.22
C TYR A 200 9.11 4.93 9.43
N ALA A 201 9.50 4.51 10.64
CA ALA A 201 8.86 4.95 11.88
C ALA A 201 8.98 6.48 12.08
N ALA A 202 10.17 7.03 11.85
CA ALA A 202 10.41 8.48 11.92
C ALA A 202 9.58 9.25 10.87
N PHE A 203 9.49 8.73 9.65
CA PHE A 203 8.67 9.31 8.59
C PHE A 203 7.19 9.38 8.99
N VAL A 204 6.63 8.28 9.52
CA VAL A 204 5.23 8.23 9.96
C VAL A 204 4.99 9.23 11.11
N LYS A 205 5.86 9.23 12.12
CA LYS A 205 5.75 10.15 13.28
C LYS A 205 5.79 11.60 12.81
N ARG A 206 6.74 11.99 11.96
CA ARG A 206 6.85 13.35 11.42
C ARG A 206 5.56 13.78 10.69
N LEU A 207 5.07 12.96 9.74
CA LEU A 207 3.86 13.31 9.00
C LEU A 207 2.63 13.45 9.91
N ARG A 208 2.52 12.58 10.94
CA ARG A 208 1.38 12.62 11.87
C ARG A 208 1.45 13.76 12.86
N ASP A 209 2.59 13.93 13.50
CA ASP A 209 2.74 14.76 14.69
C ASP A 209 3.13 16.20 14.32
N ASP A 210 3.99 16.38 13.32
CA ASP A 210 4.49 17.70 12.91
C ASP A 210 3.67 18.31 11.76
N GLU A 211 3.19 17.49 10.81
CA GLU A 211 2.52 17.99 9.59
C GLU A 211 0.98 17.76 9.61
N GLY A 212 0.47 17.01 10.58
CA GLY A 212 -0.97 16.76 10.71
C GLY A 212 -1.55 15.77 9.69
N LYS A 213 -0.74 15.18 8.81
CA LYS A 213 -1.14 14.15 7.83
C LYS A 213 -1.25 12.80 8.53
N LYS A 214 -2.46 12.38 8.90
CA LYS A 214 -2.68 11.18 9.72
C LYS A 214 -2.61 9.91 8.86
N ILE A 215 -1.46 9.25 8.87
CA ILE A 215 -1.18 7.95 8.22
C ILE A 215 -0.74 6.93 9.27
N VAL A 216 -0.75 5.64 8.92
CA VAL A 216 -0.29 4.54 9.78
C VAL A 216 0.91 3.84 9.14
N GLY A 217 1.90 3.46 9.95
CA GLY A 217 3.04 2.64 9.56
C GLY A 217 2.88 1.20 10.03
N VAL A 218 3.27 0.22 9.21
CA VAL A 218 3.29 -1.20 9.57
C VAL A 218 4.71 -1.74 9.45
N LEU A 219 5.25 -2.26 10.55
CA LEU A 219 6.62 -2.75 10.66
C LEU A 219 6.64 -4.12 11.35
N TYR A 220 7.62 -4.93 11.04
CA TYR A 220 7.82 -6.23 11.67
C TYR A 220 8.80 -6.13 12.85
N GLY A 221 8.38 -6.63 14.04
CA GLY A 221 9.24 -6.72 15.22
C GLY A 221 9.87 -5.38 15.64
N TYR A 222 9.12 -4.26 15.52
CA TYR A 222 9.61 -2.93 15.83
C TYR A 222 8.85 -2.30 16.99
N VAL A 223 9.54 -2.06 18.10
CA VAL A 223 8.95 -1.42 19.30
C VAL A 223 8.90 0.10 19.08
N GLY A 224 7.80 0.58 18.49
CA GLY A 224 7.64 1.98 18.11
C GLY A 224 7.10 2.88 19.20
N ASP A 225 6.36 2.32 20.19
CA ASP A 225 5.63 3.01 21.25
C ASP A 225 4.86 4.24 20.74
N HIS A 226 4.01 4.00 19.72
CA HIS A 226 3.31 5.08 19.04
C HIS A 226 2.00 4.59 18.43
N MET A 227 0.89 5.34 18.57
CA MET A 227 -0.43 5.00 18.06
C MET A 227 -0.51 4.88 16.53
N GLY A 228 0.38 5.54 15.81
CA GLY A 228 0.45 5.48 14.34
C GLY A 228 1.34 4.35 13.81
N LEU A 229 1.82 3.41 14.65
CA LEU A 229 2.67 2.30 14.23
C LEU A 229 2.08 0.96 14.66
N ILE A 230 1.97 0.02 13.72
CA ILE A 230 1.57 -1.37 13.95
C ILE A 230 2.82 -2.24 13.95
N ASN A 231 3.03 -3.02 15.01
CA ASN A 231 4.17 -3.91 15.19
C ASN A 231 3.76 -5.36 14.94
N VAL A 232 3.97 -5.87 13.73
CA VAL A 232 3.64 -7.26 13.36
C VAL A 232 4.61 -8.22 14.05
N LYS A 233 4.08 -9.27 14.71
CA LYS A 233 4.87 -10.23 15.50
C LYS A 233 5.26 -11.48 14.73
N ASN A 234 4.33 -12.06 13.97
CA ASN A 234 4.49 -13.36 13.33
C ASN A 234 3.79 -13.39 11.96
N GLY A 235 3.97 -14.48 11.26
CA GLY A 235 3.42 -14.75 9.95
C GLY A 235 2.36 -15.84 9.95
N VAL A 236 2.06 -16.35 8.74
CA VAL A 236 1.00 -17.33 8.51
C VAL A 236 1.44 -18.40 7.49
N VAL A 237 0.71 -19.51 7.44
CA VAL A 237 0.86 -20.56 6.42
C VAL A 237 -0.39 -20.55 5.53
N LEU A 238 -0.18 -20.36 4.23
CA LEU A 238 -1.26 -20.30 3.24
C LEU A 238 -1.77 -21.72 2.88
N THR A 239 -2.96 -21.79 2.28
CA THR A 239 -3.59 -23.05 1.83
C THR A 239 -2.74 -23.85 0.85
N ASN A 240 -1.90 -23.21 0.06
CA ASN A 240 -0.96 -23.84 -0.88
C ASN A 240 0.36 -24.31 -0.22
N GLY A 241 0.48 -24.20 1.12
CA GLY A 241 1.67 -24.55 1.88
C GLY A 241 2.77 -23.49 1.92
N THR A 242 2.59 -22.35 1.28
CA THR A 242 3.57 -21.23 1.36
C THR A 242 3.54 -20.62 2.76
N THR A 243 4.69 -20.49 3.38
CA THR A 243 4.86 -19.71 4.61
C THR A 243 5.09 -18.24 4.25
N VAL A 244 4.23 -17.37 4.75
CA VAL A 244 4.41 -15.92 4.75
C VAL A 244 5.02 -15.57 6.10
N THR A 245 6.28 -15.17 6.12
CA THR A 245 6.99 -14.81 7.37
C THR A 245 6.46 -13.52 7.97
N GLY A 246 6.78 -13.21 9.22
CA GLY A 246 6.24 -12.03 9.91
C GLY A 246 6.57 -10.71 9.22
N ASP A 247 7.79 -10.57 8.64
CA ASP A 247 8.17 -9.42 7.83
C ASP A 247 7.37 -9.35 6.51
N GLN A 248 7.11 -10.48 5.87
CA GLN A 248 6.28 -10.56 4.66
C GLN A 248 4.80 -10.29 4.96
N ALA A 249 4.30 -10.71 6.14
CA ALA A 249 2.93 -10.46 6.58
C ALA A 249 2.62 -8.97 6.76
N VAL A 250 3.64 -8.11 6.92
CA VAL A 250 3.51 -6.64 6.86
C VAL A 250 2.74 -6.21 5.62
N ALA A 251 2.94 -6.86 4.47
CA ALA A 251 2.23 -6.50 3.24
C ALA A 251 0.71 -6.69 3.37
N TRP A 252 0.26 -7.83 3.91
CA TRP A 252 -1.16 -8.06 4.15
C TRP A 252 -1.72 -7.11 5.21
N VAL A 253 -1.01 -6.91 6.34
CA VAL A 253 -1.45 -5.99 7.40
C VAL A 253 -1.56 -4.56 6.88
N THR A 254 -0.64 -4.12 6.00
CA THR A 254 -0.70 -2.81 5.34
C THR A 254 -1.95 -2.70 4.47
N GLY A 255 -2.23 -3.70 3.63
CA GLY A 255 -3.43 -3.76 2.81
C GLY A 255 -4.72 -3.81 3.63
N ALA A 256 -4.76 -4.66 4.66
CA ALA A 256 -5.92 -4.83 5.53
C ALA A 256 -6.22 -3.55 6.35
N SER A 257 -5.18 -2.92 6.92
CA SER A 257 -5.36 -1.68 7.69
C SER A 257 -5.78 -0.49 6.79
N ALA A 258 -5.32 -0.46 5.54
CA ALA A 258 -5.75 0.54 4.57
C ALA A 258 -7.18 0.30 4.09
N GLY A 259 -7.53 -0.97 3.77
CA GLY A 259 -8.83 -1.37 3.24
C GLY A 259 -9.94 -1.41 4.27
N ALA A 260 -9.61 -1.51 5.56
CA ALA A 260 -10.60 -1.47 6.63
C ALA A 260 -11.39 -0.15 6.61
N GLU A 261 -12.71 -0.24 6.71
CA GLU A 261 -13.56 0.94 6.85
C GLU A 261 -13.26 1.67 8.17
N VAL A 262 -13.65 2.92 8.28
CA VAL A 262 -13.27 3.78 9.42
C VAL A 262 -13.74 3.20 10.77
N ASN A 263 -14.88 2.51 10.79
CA ASN A 263 -15.50 1.88 11.97
C ASN A 263 -15.22 0.38 12.07
N GLU A 264 -14.36 -0.20 11.20
CA GLU A 264 -14.05 -1.62 11.20
C GLU A 264 -12.86 -1.92 12.12
N SER A 265 -12.91 -3.06 12.82
CA SER A 265 -11.79 -3.66 13.55
C SER A 265 -11.29 -4.90 12.82
N LEU A 266 -9.98 -5.08 12.77
CA LEU A 266 -9.37 -6.30 12.26
C LEU A 266 -9.31 -7.43 13.30
N THR A 267 -9.71 -7.21 14.55
CA THR A 267 -9.76 -8.25 15.58
C THR A 267 -10.59 -9.45 15.09
N ASN A 268 -10.05 -10.64 15.25
CA ASN A 268 -10.63 -11.90 14.78
C ASN A 268 -10.82 -12.03 13.25
N THR A 269 -10.38 -11.05 12.46
CA THR A 269 -10.41 -11.13 11.00
C THR A 269 -9.46 -12.24 10.53
N ALA A 270 -9.96 -13.10 9.64
CA ALA A 270 -9.12 -14.13 9.04
C ALA A 270 -8.14 -13.52 8.04
N TYR A 271 -6.89 -13.96 8.10
CA TYR A 271 -5.93 -13.71 7.03
C TYR A 271 -6.37 -14.49 5.79
N ASP A 272 -6.49 -13.82 4.67
CA ASP A 272 -7.01 -14.42 3.43
C ASP A 272 -6.13 -15.59 2.97
N ASP A 273 -6.76 -16.72 2.67
CA ASP A 273 -6.11 -17.96 2.22
C ASP A 273 -5.13 -18.60 3.23
N ALA A 274 -5.09 -18.16 4.49
CA ALA A 274 -4.23 -18.74 5.50
C ALA A 274 -4.98 -19.77 6.36
N VAL A 275 -4.31 -20.92 6.59
CA VAL A 275 -4.86 -22.06 7.35
C VAL A 275 -4.19 -22.26 8.70
N ASP A 276 -2.99 -21.72 8.90
CA ASP A 276 -2.22 -21.83 10.15
C ASP A 276 -1.29 -20.61 10.31
N VAL A 277 -0.62 -20.51 11.43
CA VAL A 277 0.42 -19.52 11.72
C VAL A 277 1.81 -20.15 11.61
N ASP A 278 2.83 -19.34 11.29
CA ASP A 278 4.22 -19.78 11.21
C ASP A 278 4.80 -20.11 12.60
N VAL A 279 4.36 -19.39 13.64
CA VAL A 279 4.77 -19.61 15.04
C VAL A 279 3.52 -19.70 15.93
N LYS A 280 3.40 -20.79 16.67
CA LYS A 280 2.32 -21.01 17.65
C LYS A 280 2.73 -20.52 19.03
N TYR A 281 1.92 -19.64 19.59
CA TYR A 281 2.13 -19.08 20.92
C TYR A 281 1.20 -19.70 21.96
N THR A 282 1.68 -19.76 23.20
CA THR A 282 0.86 -20.10 24.39
C THR A 282 0.01 -18.89 24.81
N LYS A 283 -1.01 -19.13 25.65
CA LYS A 283 -1.84 -18.04 26.19
C LYS A 283 -1.02 -16.95 26.86
N SER A 284 -0.03 -17.31 27.69
CA SER A 284 0.84 -16.34 28.37
C SER A 284 1.70 -15.51 27.41
N GLN A 285 2.13 -16.11 26.28
CA GLN A 285 2.87 -15.39 25.24
C GLN A 285 1.96 -14.43 24.47
N PHE A 286 0.69 -14.79 24.21
CA PHE A 286 -0.28 -13.86 23.65
C PHE A 286 -0.55 -12.67 24.58
N GLU A 287 -0.74 -12.92 25.87
CA GLU A 287 -0.92 -11.86 26.86
C GLU A 287 0.30 -10.92 26.93
N ALA A 288 1.52 -11.48 26.86
CA ALA A 288 2.75 -10.69 26.80
C ALA A 288 2.85 -9.86 25.52
N ALA A 289 2.50 -10.43 24.37
CA ALA A 289 2.51 -9.75 23.08
C ALA A 289 1.52 -8.56 23.05
N ILE A 290 0.29 -8.75 23.55
CA ILE A 290 -0.69 -7.66 23.67
C ILE A 290 -0.14 -6.53 24.55
N LYS A 291 0.44 -6.86 25.70
CA LYS A 291 1.05 -5.86 26.59
C LYS A 291 2.24 -5.12 25.98
N ALA A 292 2.94 -5.77 25.05
CA ALA A 292 4.05 -5.18 24.29
C ALA A 292 3.60 -4.41 23.04
N GLY A 293 2.29 -4.27 22.78
CA GLY A 293 1.77 -3.58 21.60
C GLY A 293 2.08 -4.33 20.29
N GLU A 294 2.10 -5.66 20.33
CA GLU A 294 2.41 -6.49 19.17
C GLU A 294 1.12 -7.00 18.50
N PHE A 295 1.02 -6.79 17.19
CA PHE A 295 -0.04 -7.31 16.35
C PHE A 295 0.26 -8.76 15.99
N VAL A 296 -0.58 -9.71 16.45
CA VAL A 296 -0.31 -11.15 16.43
C VAL A 296 -1.38 -11.89 15.65
N PHE A 297 -0.96 -12.87 14.86
CA PHE A 297 -1.85 -13.89 14.28
C PHE A 297 -1.87 -15.14 15.15
N TYR A 298 -3.06 -15.76 15.25
CA TYR A 298 -3.26 -17.05 15.93
C TYR A 298 -4.06 -18.00 15.05
N ALA A 299 -3.85 -19.29 15.23
CA ALA A 299 -4.59 -20.33 14.50
C ALA A 299 -5.86 -20.72 15.24
N ASP A 300 -7.00 -20.69 14.54
CA ASP A 300 -8.30 -21.08 15.05
C ASP A 300 -9.14 -21.73 13.98
N TYR A 301 -9.62 -22.97 14.25
CA TYR A 301 -10.46 -23.77 13.34
C TYR A 301 -9.98 -23.79 11.88
N GLY A 302 -8.66 -24.02 11.66
CA GLY A 302 -8.07 -24.11 10.33
C GLY A 302 -7.96 -22.78 9.58
N LYS A 303 -7.93 -21.68 10.31
CA LYS A 303 -7.68 -20.33 9.80
C LYS A 303 -6.66 -19.60 10.66
N ALA A 304 -5.81 -18.79 10.05
CA ALA A 304 -5.05 -17.80 10.79
C ALA A 304 -5.90 -16.54 10.96
N ARG A 305 -5.96 -16.00 12.17
CA ARG A 305 -6.76 -14.81 12.50
C ARG A 305 -5.94 -13.79 13.25
N VAL A 306 -6.34 -12.53 13.14
CA VAL A 306 -5.80 -11.44 13.97
C VAL A 306 -6.29 -11.61 15.39
N LEU A 307 -5.38 -11.63 16.37
CA LEU A 307 -5.74 -11.79 17.77
C LEU A 307 -6.46 -10.56 18.31
N THR A 308 -5.86 -9.38 18.14
CA THR A 308 -6.42 -8.08 18.55
C THR A 308 -5.87 -7.00 17.61
N ASP A 309 -6.72 -6.06 17.18
CA ASP A 309 -6.36 -4.95 16.29
C ASP A 309 -5.75 -3.79 17.07
N ILE A 310 -4.47 -3.94 17.45
CA ILE A 310 -3.73 -2.98 18.28
C ILE A 310 -2.51 -2.41 17.57
N ASN A 311 -2.12 -1.20 17.99
CA ASN A 311 -0.88 -0.55 17.59
C ASN A 311 0.24 -0.76 18.63
N SER A 312 1.40 -0.17 18.35
CA SER A 312 2.60 -0.34 19.20
C SER A 312 2.64 0.57 20.42
N LEU A 313 1.59 1.36 20.69
CA LEU A 313 1.55 2.24 21.86
C LEU A 313 1.44 1.43 23.15
N THR A 314 2.37 1.63 24.06
CA THR A 314 2.43 0.97 25.38
C THR A 314 2.53 1.97 26.53
N THR A 315 3.09 3.14 26.27
CA THR A 315 3.23 4.21 27.27
C THR A 315 2.03 5.15 27.20
N ILE A 316 1.12 5.04 28.16
CA ILE A 316 -0.07 5.90 28.25
C ILE A 316 0.26 7.10 29.15
N GLY A 317 0.22 8.31 28.57
CA GLY A 317 0.42 9.57 29.29
C GLY A 317 -0.75 9.93 30.23
N GLN A 318 -0.55 10.87 31.13
CA GLN A 318 -1.56 11.27 32.15
C GLN A 318 -2.90 11.73 31.55
N ASN A 319 -2.89 12.29 30.35
CA ASN A 319 -4.09 12.82 29.66
C ASN A 319 -4.50 11.95 28.46
N MET A 320 -4.04 10.70 28.41
CA MET A 320 -4.28 9.81 27.30
C MET A 320 -5.06 8.58 27.78
N SER A 321 -6.15 8.25 27.08
CA SER A 321 -6.89 7.01 27.32
C SER A 321 -6.14 5.80 26.73
N SER A 322 -6.30 4.63 27.38
CA SER A 322 -5.88 3.34 26.82
C SER A 322 -6.54 3.01 25.46
N ASP A 323 -7.64 3.67 25.12
CA ASP A 323 -8.36 3.47 23.85
C ASP A 323 -7.49 3.77 22.63
N TRP A 324 -6.48 4.65 22.79
CA TRP A 324 -5.50 4.93 21.73
C TRP A 324 -4.59 3.76 21.36
N THR A 325 -4.62 2.65 22.11
CA THR A 325 -3.95 1.41 21.72
C THR A 325 -4.74 0.62 20.68
N SER A 326 -6.04 0.89 20.50
CA SER A 326 -6.89 0.28 19.48
C SER A 326 -6.69 0.94 18.12
N ASN A 327 -6.37 0.15 17.10
CA ASN A 327 -6.28 0.65 15.72
C ASN A 327 -7.63 1.15 15.19
N ARG A 328 -8.74 0.57 15.63
CA ARG A 328 -10.07 1.05 15.26
C ARG A 328 -10.30 2.47 15.77
N VAL A 329 -10.01 2.73 17.03
CA VAL A 329 -10.14 4.07 17.62
C VAL A 329 -9.23 5.08 16.89
N VAL A 330 -7.96 4.71 16.69
CA VAL A 330 -7.02 5.56 15.92
C VAL A 330 -7.53 5.82 14.51
N ARG A 331 -8.09 4.80 13.84
CA ARG A 331 -8.62 4.92 12.47
C ARG A 331 -9.79 5.89 12.39
N VAL A 332 -10.70 5.89 13.40
CA VAL A 332 -11.80 6.85 13.50
C VAL A 332 -11.26 8.27 13.64
N MET A 333 -10.34 8.48 14.58
CA MET A 333 -9.80 9.81 14.86
C MET A 333 -8.92 10.35 13.73
N ASP A 334 -8.14 9.49 13.09
CA ASP A 334 -7.33 9.83 11.91
C ASP A 334 -8.23 10.19 10.71
N GLY A 335 -9.28 9.40 10.49
CA GLY A 335 -10.29 9.68 9.47
C GLY A 335 -10.92 11.05 9.67
N TRP A 336 -11.37 11.33 10.89
CA TRP A 336 -11.91 12.62 11.26
C TRP A 336 -10.94 13.77 10.98
N ALA A 337 -9.70 13.68 11.47
CA ALA A 337 -8.71 14.74 11.30
C ALA A 337 -8.38 15.01 9.82
N ASN A 338 -8.21 13.95 9.02
CA ASN A 338 -7.94 14.06 7.59
C ASN A 338 -9.15 14.63 6.83
N ASP A 339 -10.38 14.25 7.19
CA ASP A 339 -11.61 14.77 6.57
C ASP A 339 -11.82 16.25 6.88
N VAL A 340 -11.58 16.65 8.12
CA VAL A 340 -11.65 18.08 8.52
C VAL A 340 -10.62 18.90 7.74
N ALA A 341 -9.38 18.42 7.66
CA ALA A 341 -8.32 19.09 6.90
C ALA A 341 -8.67 19.22 5.40
N ARG A 342 -9.20 18.15 4.80
CA ARG A 342 -9.64 18.14 3.41
C ARG A 342 -10.80 19.12 3.17
N ILE A 343 -11.86 19.07 3.99
CA ILE A 343 -13.02 19.96 3.87
C ILE A 343 -12.58 21.43 3.99
N PHE A 344 -11.72 21.72 4.98
CA PHE A 344 -11.20 23.07 5.17
C PHE A 344 -10.37 23.54 3.98
N GLY A 345 -9.49 22.68 3.46
CA GLY A 345 -8.66 22.98 2.28
C GLY A 345 -9.46 23.23 1.01
N GLU A 346 -10.43 22.35 0.73
CA GLU A 346 -11.20 22.40 -0.52
C GLU A 346 -12.27 23.50 -0.54
N SER A 347 -12.88 23.81 0.63
CA SER A 347 -14.10 24.63 0.68
C SER A 347 -13.95 25.96 1.40
N TYR A 348 -12.90 26.17 2.20
CA TYR A 348 -12.76 27.36 3.04
C TYR A 348 -11.52 28.18 2.78
N ILE A 349 -10.35 27.57 2.54
CA ILE A 349 -9.09 28.30 2.34
C ILE A 349 -9.20 29.21 1.11
N GLY A 350 -9.11 30.53 1.35
CA GLY A 350 -9.17 31.55 0.29
C GLY A 350 -10.56 31.78 -0.31
N LEU A 351 -11.57 30.99 0.07
CA LEU A 351 -12.93 31.04 -0.49
C LEU A 351 -13.94 31.69 0.46
N VAL A 352 -13.81 31.44 1.77
CA VAL A 352 -14.76 31.93 2.79
C VAL A 352 -14.07 32.93 3.69
N THR A 353 -14.73 34.08 3.93
CA THR A 353 -14.25 35.10 4.87
C THR A 353 -14.28 34.56 6.30
N ASN A 354 -13.18 34.75 7.05
CA ASN A 354 -13.12 34.43 8.47
C ASN A 354 -13.94 35.44 9.31
N SER A 355 -15.24 35.34 9.18
CA SER A 355 -16.26 36.07 9.94
C SER A 355 -17.07 35.10 10.81
N ASP A 356 -17.88 35.61 11.73
CA ASP A 356 -18.77 34.77 12.53
C ASP A 356 -19.66 33.90 11.64
N THR A 357 -20.22 34.45 10.57
CA THR A 357 -21.01 33.68 9.59
C THR A 357 -20.19 32.59 8.89
N GLY A 358 -18.97 32.91 8.46
CA GLY A 358 -18.09 31.91 7.83
C GLY A 358 -17.71 30.78 8.78
N ARG A 359 -17.42 31.08 10.05
CA ARG A 359 -17.13 30.06 11.07
C ARG A 359 -18.35 29.21 11.42
N GLN A 360 -19.57 29.80 11.46
CA GLN A 360 -20.81 29.04 11.67
C GLN A 360 -21.11 28.11 10.49
N LEU A 361 -20.80 28.51 9.26
CA LEU A 361 -20.92 27.64 8.10
C LEU A 361 -19.95 26.43 8.23
N PHE A 362 -18.70 26.67 8.61
CA PHE A 362 -17.74 25.59 8.83
C PHE A 362 -18.18 24.67 9.98
N LYS A 363 -18.67 25.21 11.10
CA LYS A 363 -19.26 24.41 12.18
C LYS A 363 -20.38 23.49 11.66
N ALA A 364 -21.29 24.02 10.83
CA ALA A 364 -22.40 23.24 10.28
C ALA A 364 -21.89 22.04 9.42
N ASP A 365 -20.82 22.24 8.64
CA ASP A 365 -20.21 21.17 7.86
C ASP A 365 -19.56 20.12 8.76
N LEU A 366 -18.85 20.52 9.83
CA LEU A 366 -18.27 19.60 10.81
C LEU A 366 -19.35 18.82 11.57
N VAL A 367 -20.45 19.46 11.95
CA VAL A 367 -21.60 18.78 12.57
C VAL A 367 -22.18 17.74 11.59
N SER A 368 -22.35 18.09 10.31
CA SER A 368 -22.82 17.16 9.29
C SER A 368 -21.89 15.97 9.12
N LEU A 369 -20.57 16.20 9.13
CA LEU A 369 -19.56 15.14 9.10
C LEU A 369 -19.65 14.23 10.33
N ALA A 370 -19.74 14.80 11.55
CA ALA A 370 -19.84 14.02 12.79
C ALA A 370 -21.11 13.15 12.83
N LEU A 371 -22.22 13.63 12.30
CA LEU A 371 -23.46 12.85 12.17
C LEU A 371 -23.28 11.68 11.20
N GLN A 372 -22.47 11.82 10.13
CA GLN A 372 -22.13 10.70 9.25
C GLN A 372 -21.29 9.64 10.00
N TYR A 373 -20.27 10.07 10.78
CA TYR A 373 -19.48 9.16 11.62
C TYR A 373 -20.36 8.44 12.66
N GLN A 374 -21.33 9.14 13.24
CA GLN A 374 -22.28 8.53 14.19
C GLN A 374 -23.23 7.55 13.49
N SER A 375 -23.67 7.85 12.27
CA SER A 375 -24.61 6.98 11.53
C SER A 375 -24.05 5.61 11.16
N ILE A 376 -22.73 5.47 11.15
CA ILE A 376 -22.02 4.20 10.91
C ILE A 376 -21.44 3.61 12.21
N ASP A 377 -21.86 4.08 13.38
CA ASP A 377 -21.35 3.65 14.69
C ASP A 377 -19.81 3.82 14.87
N ALA A 378 -19.20 4.77 14.16
CA ALA A 378 -17.80 5.11 14.38
C ALA A 378 -17.62 5.92 15.68
N ILE A 379 -18.56 6.81 15.98
CA ILE A 379 -18.64 7.58 17.23
C ILE A 379 -20.05 7.47 17.85
N SER A 380 -20.19 7.80 19.13
CA SER A 380 -21.47 7.80 19.85
C SER A 380 -21.70 9.10 20.58
N ASN A 381 -22.98 9.31 20.98
CA ASN A 381 -23.43 10.41 21.86
C ASN A 381 -23.10 11.81 21.37
N PHE A 382 -22.81 12.01 20.09
CA PHE A 382 -22.45 13.31 19.53
C PHE A 382 -23.60 14.31 19.57
N LYS A 383 -23.28 15.54 19.94
CA LYS A 383 -24.18 16.71 19.93
C LYS A 383 -23.49 17.86 19.20
N SER A 384 -24.26 18.75 18.60
CA SER A 384 -23.74 19.93 17.89
C SER A 384 -22.86 20.85 18.74
N ASP A 385 -23.07 20.83 20.07
CA ASP A 385 -22.33 21.66 21.02
C ASP A 385 -20.95 21.06 21.36
N ASP A 386 -20.70 19.80 20.99
CA ASP A 386 -19.40 19.16 21.13
C ASP A 386 -18.36 19.70 20.14
N ILE A 387 -18.81 20.53 19.17
CA ILE A 387 -17.93 21.23 18.23
C ILE A 387 -18.07 22.74 18.46
N THR A 388 -16.94 23.40 18.66
CA THR A 388 -16.84 24.85 18.64
C THR A 388 -15.88 25.31 17.55
N VAL A 389 -16.26 26.38 16.84
CA VAL A 389 -15.42 27.00 15.80
C VAL A 389 -15.33 28.49 16.11
N GLN A 390 -14.12 28.94 16.38
CA GLN A 390 -13.87 30.33 16.77
C GLN A 390 -12.66 30.89 15.98
N GLN A 391 -12.45 32.20 16.08
CA GLN A 391 -11.26 32.81 15.53
C GLN A 391 -10.05 32.36 16.32
N GLY A 392 -8.99 31.98 15.63
CA GLY A 392 -7.70 31.72 16.24
C GLY A 392 -6.94 33.02 16.57
N ASP A 393 -5.64 32.91 16.84
CA ASP A 393 -4.82 34.03 17.29
C ASP A 393 -4.71 35.16 16.25
N GLY A 394 -4.67 34.83 14.97
CA GLY A 394 -4.62 35.76 13.87
C GLY A 394 -5.96 35.95 13.15
N LYS A 395 -6.07 37.03 12.36
CA LYS A 395 -7.28 37.32 11.54
C LYS A 395 -7.57 36.23 10.48
N ARG A 396 -6.59 35.41 10.16
CA ARG A 396 -6.69 34.34 9.14
C ARG A 396 -6.88 32.97 9.77
N ASP A 397 -6.77 32.87 11.10
CA ASP A 397 -6.73 31.60 11.80
C ASP A 397 -8.13 31.21 12.30
N VAL A 398 -8.45 29.96 12.21
CA VAL A 398 -9.67 29.35 12.73
C VAL A 398 -9.26 28.28 13.74
N ALA A 399 -9.77 28.36 14.95
CA ALA A 399 -9.61 27.34 15.98
C ALA A 399 -10.87 26.49 16.06
N VAL A 400 -10.66 25.18 16.15
CA VAL A 400 -11.74 24.19 16.24
C VAL A 400 -11.46 23.27 17.43
N ASP A 401 -12.42 23.19 18.36
CA ASP A 401 -12.41 22.20 19.44
C ASP A 401 -13.53 21.19 19.17
N CYS A 402 -13.19 19.90 19.24
CA CYS A 402 -14.11 18.79 19.02
C CYS A 402 -14.01 17.79 20.16
N ALA A 403 -15.13 17.50 20.82
CA ALA A 403 -15.27 16.40 21.76
C ALA A 403 -15.97 15.23 21.07
N LEU A 404 -15.22 14.17 20.73
CA LEU A 404 -15.74 12.99 20.06
C LEU A 404 -15.55 11.75 20.94
N GLN A 405 -16.53 10.87 20.93
CA GLN A 405 -16.49 9.60 21.64
C GLN A 405 -16.42 8.45 20.60
N PRO A 406 -15.21 7.97 20.24
CA PRO A 406 -15.07 6.85 19.31
C PRO A 406 -15.60 5.57 19.95
N ASN A 407 -16.27 4.75 19.15
CA ASN A 407 -16.69 3.42 19.57
C ASN A 407 -15.58 2.40 19.28
N ASP A 408 -15.46 1.37 20.13
CA ASP A 408 -14.58 0.24 19.87
C ASP A 408 -15.38 -1.05 19.66
N SER A 409 -14.69 -2.13 19.24
CA SER A 409 -15.29 -3.44 18.98
C SER A 409 -15.51 -4.23 20.27
N MET A 410 -16.52 -5.13 20.27
CA MET A 410 -16.69 -6.09 21.35
C MET A 410 -15.63 -7.19 21.24
N GLU A 411 -14.71 -7.26 22.20
CA GLU A 411 -13.60 -8.24 22.20
C GLU A 411 -13.66 -9.25 23.36
N LYS A 412 -14.37 -8.91 24.45
CA LYS A 412 -14.40 -9.76 25.66
C LYS A 412 -15.82 -10.00 26.11
N LEU A 413 -16.20 -11.29 26.24
CA LEU A 413 -17.47 -11.72 26.80
C LEU A 413 -17.26 -12.25 28.22
N TYR A 414 -17.95 -11.67 29.18
CA TYR A 414 -18.11 -12.20 30.53
C TYR A 414 -19.56 -12.66 30.72
N MET A 415 -19.76 -13.96 30.93
CA MET A 415 -21.07 -14.54 31.07
C MET A 415 -21.21 -15.28 32.39
N THR A 416 -22.28 -15.02 33.13
CA THR A 416 -22.67 -15.80 34.32
C THR A 416 -23.96 -16.56 34.00
N VAL A 417 -23.97 -17.88 34.16
CA VAL A 417 -25.16 -18.71 34.01
C VAL A 417 -25.58 -19.18 35.40
N VAL A 418 -26.80 -18.86 35.77
CA VAL A 418 -27.45 -19.36 37.00
C VAL A 418 -28.38 -20.51 36.63
N VAL A 419 -28.16 -21.70 37.21
CA VAL A 419 -29.05 -22.83 37.06
C VAL A 419 -29.98 -22.83 38.26
N ASN A 420 -31.31 -22.72 38.02
CA ASN A 420 -32.36 -22.77 39.05
C ASN A 420 -32.89 -24.21 39.21
#